data_7cbe71c64c5bb7da32bb3a81238e3c15
#
_entry.id   7cbe71c64c5bb7da32bb3a81238e3c15
#
_cell.length_a   1.000
_cell.length_b   1.000
_cell.length_c   1.000
_cell.angle_alpha   90.00
_cell.angle_beta   90.00
_cell.angle_gamma   90.00
#
_symmetry.space_group_name_H-M   'P 1'
#
loop_
_entity.id
_entity.type
_entity.pdbx_description
1 polymer ?
#
loop_
_entity_poly.entity_id
_entity_poly.type
_entity_poly.pdbx_seq_one_letter_code
_entity_poly.pdbx_strand_id
1 'polypeptide(L)'
;MTGMYFVYVLECGDTSLYTGITTDLKRRLDEHKNGTGGHYTRAKEAVRMVYVEEHPNRSSASKREAEIKSWRREKKLDLITK
;
A
#
# COMPACT_ATOMS: atom_id res chain seq x y z
N MET A 1 20.69 -6.51 -7.92
CA MET A 1 19.92 -6.76 -6.71
C MET A 1 19.54 -5.49 -6.00
N THR A 2 18.33 -5.31 -5.78
CA THR A 2 17.90 -4.00 -5.34
C THR A 2 17.83 -3.81 -3.85
N GLY A 3 17.40 -4.79 -3.09
CA GLY A 3 17.18 -4.60 -1.67
C GLY A 3 16.17 -3.49 -1.36
N MET A 4 15.55 -2.90 -2.38
CA MET A 4 14.60 -1.81 -2.18
C MET A 4 13.28 -2.32 -1.67
N TYR A 5 12.67 -1.52 -0.80
CA TYR A 5 11.32 -1.75 -0.31
C TYR A 5 10.44 -0.60 -0.75
N PHE A 6 9.16 -0.88 -0.90
CA PHE A 6 8.19 0.11 -1.31
C PHE A 6 7.07 0.20 -0.29
N VAL A 7 6.69 1.42 0.05
CA VAL A 7 5.45 1.67 0.77
C VAL A 7 4.41 2.02 -0.29
N TYR A 8 3.26 1.38 -0.24
CA TYR A 8 2.21 1.61 -1.23
C TYR A 8 0.87 1.82 -0.53
N VAL A 9 -0.03 2.51 -1.23
CA VAL A 9 -1.41 2.67 -0.78
C VAL A 9 -2.31 2.16 -1.89
N LEU A 10 -3.23 1.28 -1.53
CA LEU A 10 -4.25 0.76 -2.44
C LEU A 10 -5.58 1.41 -2.13
N GLU A 11 -6.33 1.73 -3.18
CA GLU A 11 -7.72 2.12 -3.05
C GLU A 11 -8.59 0.93 -3.43
N CYS A 12 -9.50 0.56 -2.56
CA CYS A 12 -10.41 -0.56 -2.77
C CYS A 12 -11.74 -0.08 -3.37
N GLY A 13 -12.57 -1.03 -3.81
CA GLY A 13 -13.80 -0.69 -4.48
C GLY A 13 -14.78 0.14 -3.65
N ASP A 14 -14.71 0.04 -2.34
CA ASP A 14 -15.53 0.84 -1.44
C ASP A 14 -14.84 2.15 -1.03
N THR A 15 -13.79 2.56 -1.75
CA THR A 15 -12.99 3.75 -1.52
C THR A 15 -12.10 3.71 -0.27
N SER A 16 -12.07 2.60 0.46
CA SER A 16 -11.17 2.47 1.61
C SER A 16 -9.72 2.39 1.12
N LEU A 17 -8.79 2.79 2.00
CA LEU A 17 -7.37 2.83 1.69
C LEU A 17 -6.63 1.80 2.52
N TYR A 18 -5.73 1.06 1.88
CA TYR A 18 -4.89 0.07 2.53
C TYR A 18 -3.42 0.42 2.30
N THR A 19 -2.63 0.46 3.37
CA THR A 19 -1.20 0.78 3.30
C THR A 19 -0.38 -0.46 3.62
N GLY A 20 0.64 -0.73 2.82
CA GLY A 20 1.50 -1.88 3.03
C GLY A 20 2.92 -1.64 2.54
N ILE A 21 3.77 -2.64 2.71
CA ILE A 21 5.13 -2.63 2.17
C ILE A 21 5.38 -3.90 1.37
N THR A 22 6.26 -3.80 0.38
CA THR A 22 6.62 -4.95 -0.44
C THR A 22 7.95 -4.69 -1.12
N THR A 23 8.58 -5.77 -1.59
CA THR A 23 9.76 -5.68 -2.46
C THR A 23 9.39 -5.84 -3.93
N ASP A 24 8.14 -6.19 -4.23
CA ASP A 24 7.68 -6.46 -5.59
C ASP A 24 6.26 -5.93 -5.76
N LEU A 25 6.16 -4.72 -6.29
CA LEU A 25 4.88 -4.03 -6.43
C LEU A 25 3.89 -4.77 -7.32
N LYS A 26 4.37 -5.29 -8.45
CA LYS A 26 3.49 -5.96 -9.39
C LYS A 26 2.90 -7.23 -8.79
N ARG A 27 3.75 -8.05 -8.20
CA ARG A 27 3.30 -9.29 -7.57
C ARG A 27 2.30 -8.99 -6.44
N ARG A 28 2.62 -7.98 -5.64
CA ARG A 28 1.76 -7.64 -4.49
C ARG A 28 0.40 -7.13 -4.93
N LEU A 29 0.37 -6.32 -5.99
CA LEU A 29 -0.89 -5.84 -6.54
C LEU A 29 -1.73 -7.00 -7.06
N ASP A 30 -1.09 -7.93 -7.77
CA ASP A 30 -1.79 -9.11 -8.29
C ASP A 30 -2.36 -9.97 -7.16
N GLU A 31 -1.60 -10.14 -6.09
CA GLU A 31 -2.06 -10.89 -4.92
C GLU A 31 -3.31 -10.25 -4.32
N HIS A 32 -3.32 -8.93 -4.19
CA HIS A 32 -4.48 -8.24 -3.66
C HIS A 32 -5.69 -8.37 -4.58
N LYS A 33 -5.48 -8.23 -5.88
CA LYS A 33 -6.57 -8.38 -6.86
C LYS A 33 -7.16 -9.78 -6.86
N ASN A 34 -6.31 -10.78 -6.65
CA ASN A 34 -6.72 -12.19 -6.68
C ASN A 34 -7.27 -12.67 -5.33
N GLY A 35 -7.31 -11.80 -4.34
CA GLY A 35 -7.82 -12.16 -3.02
C GLY A 35 -6.83 -12.95 -2.17
N THR A 36 -5.55 -13.02 -2.56
CA THR A 36 -4.53 -13.74 -1.82
C THR A 36 -3.67 -12.82 -0.97
N GLY A 37 -3.88 -11.51 -1.07
CA GLY A 37 -3.07 -10.52 -0.39
C GLY A 37 -3.45 -10.25 1.06
N GLY A 38 -4.52 -10.89 1.56
CA GLY A 38 -4.96 -10.72 2.93
C GLY A 38 -6.46 -10.54 3.02
N HIS A 39 -6.97 -10.64 4.23
CA HIS A 39 -8.42 -10.56 4.45
C HIS A 39 -9.00 -9.22 4.08
N TYR A 40 -8.26 -8.15 4.35
CA TYR A 40 -8.77 -6.81 4.12
C TYR A 40 -9.15 -6.58 2.65
N THR A 41 -8.20 -6.82 1.76
CA THR A 41 -8.44 -6.58 0.33
C THR A 41 -9.24 -7.69 -0.31
N ARG A 42 -9.28 -8.86 0.31
CA ARG A 42 -10.04 -10.00 -0.20
C ARG A 42 -11.53 -9.72 -0.24
N ALA A 43 -12.04 -8.98 0.75
CA ALA A 43 -13.45 -8.64 0.82
C ALA A 43 -13.80 -7.42 -0.04
N LYS A 44 -12.81 -6.79 -0.66
CA LYS A 44 -13.00 -5.57 -1.46
C LYS A 44 -12.71 -5.89 -2.92
N GLU A 45 -13.55 -5.42 -3.81
CA GLU A 45 -13.34 -5.56 -5.23
C GLU A 45 -12.67 -4.32 -5.79
N ALA A 46 -12.14 -4.40 -7.00
CA ALA A 46 -11.57 -3.26 -7.73
C ALA A 46 -10.47 -2.57 -6.96
N VAL A 47 -9.34 -3.27 -6.79
CA VAL A 47 -8.16 -2.76 -6.12
C VAL A 47 -7.25 -2.08 -7.12
N ARG A 48 -6.78 -0.87 -6.79
CA ARG A 48 -5.75 -0.20 -7.58
C ARG A 48 -4.74 0.49 -6.67
N MET A 49 -3.50 0.60 -7.16
CA MET A 49 -2.42 1.22 -6.42
C MET A 49 -2.41 2.72 -6.74
N VAL A 50 -2.59 3.55 -5.72
CA VAL A 50 -2.74 4.99 -5.90
C VAL A 50 -1.53 5.79 -5.42
N TYR A 51 -0.61 5.15 -4.69
CA TYR A 51 0.58 5.83 -4.20
C TYR A 51 1.68 4.82 -3.95
N VAL A 52 2.92 5.20 -4.26
CA VAL A 52 4.11 4.37 -4.04
C VAL A 52 5.26 5.28 -3.64
N GLU A 53 6.06 4.86 -2.65
CA GLU A 53 7.34 5.51 -2.37
C GLU A 53 8.41 4.45 -2.12
N GLU A 54 9.64 4.75 -2.53
CA GLU A 54 10.77 3.84 -2.39
C GLU A 54 11.50 4.06 -1.08
N HIS A 55 12.01 2.96 -0.51
CA HIS A 55 12.83 3.01 0.69
C HIS A 55 14.03 2.10 0.52
N PRO A 56 15.19 2.49 1.09
CA PRO A 56 16.43 1.72 0.88
C PRO A 56 16.45 0.40 1.65
N ASN A 57 15.59 0.23 2.64
CA ASN A 57 15.57 -0.98 3.46
C ASN A 57 14.22 -1.15 4.13
N ARG A 58 14.03 -2.32 4.74
CA ARG A 58 12.77 -2.67 5.37
C ARG A 58 12.46 -1.78 6.58
N SER A 59 13.47 -1.45 7.36
CA SER A 59 13.27 -0.63 8.56
C SER A 59 12.65 0.72 8.22
N SER A 60 13.21 1.38 7.21
CA SER A 60 12.70 2.67 6.76
C SER A 60 11.27 2.55 6.25
N ALA A 61 11.00 1.54 5.42
CA ALA A 61 9.66 1.31 4.88
C ALA A 61 8.65 1.00 5.98
N SER A 62 9.03 0.17 6.95
CA SER A 62 8.13 -0.20 8.05
C SER A 62 7.76 0.99 8.91
N LYS A 63 8.72 1.87 9.17
CA LYS A 63 8.45 3.09 9.93
C LYS A 63 7.48 3.99 9.20
N ARG A 64 7.67 4.13 7.89
CA ARG A 64 6.78 4.96 7.07
C ARG A 64 5.38 4.37 6.99
N GLU A 65 5.29 3.05 6.84
CA GLU A 65 4.00 2.36 6.82
C GLU A 65 3.21 2.64 8.11
N ALA A 66 3.88 2.49 9.26
CA ALA A 66 3.24 2.74 10.53
C ALA A 66 2.78 4.19 10.66
N GLU A 67 3.60 5.11 10.18
CA GLU A 67 3.28 6.53 10.20
C GLU A 67 1.99 6.80 9.40
N ILE A 68 1.96 6.32 8.15
CA ILE A 68 0.81 6.55 7.27
C ILE A 68 -0.45 5.89 7.83
N LYS A 69 -0.31 4.69 8.39
CA LYS A 69 -1.45 3.98 8.98
C LYS A 69 -2.08 4.73 10.15
N SER A 70 -1.28 5.55 10.84
CA SER A 70 -1.78 6.34 11.98
C SER A 70 -2.52 7.59 11.55
N TRP A 71 -2.46 7.97 10.28
CA TRP A 71 -3.07 9.20 9.79
C TRP A 71 -4.56 9.04 9.60
N ARG A 72 -5.28 10.16 9.70
CA ARG A 72 -6.68 10.22 9.30
C ARG A 72 -6.77 10.15 7.78
N ARG A 73 -7.95 9.79 7.30
CA ARG A 73 -8.19 9.64 5.87
C ARG A 73 -7.83 10.89 5.08
N GLU A 74 -8.19 12.07 5.57
CA GLU A 74 -7.90 13.32 4.87
C GLU A 74 -6.42 13.49 4.59
N LYS A 75 -5.58 13.16 5.56
CA LYS A 75 -4.14 13.29 5.40
C LYS A 75 -3.60 12.27 4.42
N LYS A 76 -4.15 11.06 4.41
CA LYS A 76 -3.78 10.05 3.43
C LYS A 76 -4.15 10.50 2.03
N LEU A 77 -5.32 11.09 1.86
CA LEU A 77 -5.76 11.60 0.57
C LEU A 77 -4.86 12.73 0.09
N ASP A 78 -4.41 13.61 0.99
CA ASP A 78 -3.47 14.67 0.62
C ASP A 78 -2.17 14.09 0.08
N LEU A 79 -1.68 13.03 0.69
CA LEU A 79 -0.46 12.36 0.22
C LEU A 79 -0.64 11.82 -1.19
N ILE A 80 -1.78 11.20 -1.46
CA ILE A 80 -2.08 10.55 -2.72
C ILE A 80 -2.26 11.55 -3.86
N THR A 81 -2.84 12.71 -3.55
CA THR A 81 -3.22 13.69 -4.58
C THR A 81 -2.15 14.73 -4.89
N LYS A 82 -1.00 14.66 -4.25
CA LYS A 82 0.10 15.60 -4.52
C LYS A 82 0.74 15.36 -5.86
#